data_9d26d465e553992d75605d9513635ee3
#
_entry.id   9d26d465e553992d75605d9513635ee3
#
_cell.length_a   1.000
_cell.length_b   1.000
_cell.length_c   1.000
_cell.angle_alpha   90.00
_cell.angle_beta   90.00
_cell.angle_gamma   90.00
#
_symmetry.space_group_name_H-M   'P 1'
#
loop_
_entity.id
_entity.type
_entity.pdbx_description
1 polymer ?
#
loop_
_entity_poly.entity_id
_entity_poly.type
_entity_poly.pdbx_seq_one_letter_code
_entity_poly.pdbx_strand_id
1 'polypeptide(L)'
;AVLSRRDSELACDEGALRQLGESERIPYGQTLLRLIPVAGRSESPMLSATTMTAGKRELKDRVTRIAENRRTVGVALLAVMTAAALVCALTFTGAKPSVRPLTGEELSGYALTFNTVDRWQDSAGNDCTLRPVQFLTSVYDDPMKIDMYHLFYNGVSPEQPISAAERQELVDTCYDGYDPEVDLIKITAEQADHVLMRWVDLPLAETDALNMGSFAYLANYDAYYHFHGDTNALGDVCFYAGERSGDTVTLYYQPEQCGAQLVDTAGSGEEVWAKVTVVPQPGGGFQLRSNQLCARPDALLSSRLLTG
;
A
#
# COMPACT_ATOMS: atom_id res chain seq x y z
N ALA A 1 -21.66 -41.96 -0.74
CA ALA A 1 -22.28 -42.32 -2.05
C ALA A 1 -23.82 -42.20 -2.04
N VAL A 2 -24.55 -42.66 -1.01
CA VAL A 2 -26.03 -42.62 -0.94
C VAL A 2 -26.57 -41.19 -0.82
N LEU A 3 -25.96 -40.35 -0.03
CA LEU A 3 -26.34 -38.92 0.15
C LEU A 3 -26.15 -38.13 -1.16
N SER A 4 -25.06 -38.37 -1.86
CA SER A 4 -24.74 -37.67 -3.13
C SER A 4 -25.74 -38.00 -4.24
N ARG A 5 -26.26 -39.24 -4.29
CA ARG A 5 -27.26 -39.66 -5.27
C ARG A 5 -28.63 -38.99 -5.02
N ARG A 6 -29.07 -38.97 -3.75
CA ARG A 6 -30.31 -38.32 -3.32
C ARG A 6 -30.31 -36.81 -3.65
N ASP A 7 -29.17 -36.14 -3.39
CA ASP A 7 -29.04 -34.71 -3.64
C ASP A 7 -29.00 -34.42 -5.16
N SER A 8 -28.42 -35.31 -5.96
CA SER A 8 -28.44 -35.21 -7.42
C SER A 8 -29.85 -35.33 -8.00
N GLU A 9 -30.65 -36.30 -7.52
CA GLU A 9 -32.04 -36.49 -7.97
C GLU A 9 -32.92 -35.28 -7.60
N LEU A 10 -32.75 -34.70 -6.39
CA LEU A 10 -33.45 -33.49 -5.96
C LEU A 10 -33.09 -32.27 -6.79
N ALA A 11 -31.81 -32.14 -7.17
CA ALA A 11 -31.35 -31.04 -8.03
C ALA A 11 -31.90 -31.17 -9.47
N CYS A 12 -32.02 -32.40 -9.98
CA CYS A 12 -32.66 -32.65 -11.28
C CYS A 12 -34.15 -32.29 -11.26
N ASP A 13 -34.89 -32.69 -10.21
CA ASP A 13 -36.32 -32.35 -10.05
C ASP A 13 -36.52 -30.85 -10.00
N GLU A 14 -35.68 -30.13 -9.25
CA GLU A 14 -35.74 -28.66 -9.14
C GLU A 14 -35.39 -27.99 -10.47
N GLY A 15 -34.40 -28.50 -11.20
CA GLY A 15 -34.05 -28.03 -12.54
C GLY A 15 -35.20 -28.22 -13.56
N ALA A 16 -35.89 -29.38 -13.53
CA ALA A 16 -37.04 -29.63 -14.37
C ALA A 16 -38.21 -28.67 -14.03
N LEU A 17 -38.51 -28.48 -12.75
CA LEU A 17 -39.57 -27.56 -12.31
C LEU A 17 -39.30 -26.10 -12.64
N ARG A 18 -38.04 -25.68 -12.66
CA ARG A 18 -37.66 -24.30 -13.10
C ARG A 18 -37.96 -24.10 -14.60
N GLN A 19 -37.80 -25.11 -15.41
CA GLN A 19 -38.09 -25.03 -16.86
C GLN A 19 -39.58 -25.15 -17.16
N LEU A 20 -40.32 -25.96 -16.42
CA LEU A 20 -41.74 -26.23 -16.66
C LEU A 20 -42.63 -25.12 -16.06
N GLY A 21 -42.20 -24.44 -15.05
CA GLY A 21 -42.96 -23.41 -14.36
C GLY A 21 -43.76 -23.91 -13.15
N GLU A 22 -44.19 -23.00 -12.28
CA GLU A 22 -44.87 -23.27 -11.00
C GLU A 22 -46.18 -24.02 -11.17
N SER A 23 -46.93 -23.79 -12.27
CA SER A 23 -48.20 -24.44 -12.56
C SER A 23 -48.07 -25.95 -12.80
N GLU A 24 -46.88 -26.40 -13.24
CA GLU A 24 -46.60 -27.79 -13.60
C GLU A 24 -46.06 -28.63 -12.42
N ARG A 25 -45.90 -28.04 -11.23
CA ARG A 25 -45.43 -28.77 -10.04
C ARG A 25 -46.31 -29.96 -9.66
N ILE A 26 -47.60 -29.79 -9.61
CA ILE A 26 -48.55 -30.85 -9.22
C ILE A 26 -48.61 -31.93 -10.32
N PRO A 27 -48.77 -31.58 -11.62
CA PRO A 27 -48.68 -32.54 -12.71
C PRO A 27 -47.35 -33.34 -12.74
N TYR A 28 -46.23 -32.68 -12.50
CA TYR A 28 -44.92 -33.31 -12.43
C TYR A 28 -44.85 -34.34 -11.28
N GLY A 29 -45.28 -33.97 -10.07
CA GLY A 29 -45.32 -34.88 -8.93
C GLY A 29 -46.23 -36.09 -9.19
N GLN A 30 -47.41 -35.89 -9.83
CA GLN A 30 -48.31 -36.96 -10.22
C GLN A 30 -47.69 -37.91 -11.25
N THR A 31 -46.92 -37.39 -12.20
CA THR A 31 -46.20 -38.19 -13.19
C THR A 31 -45.13 -39.08 -12.53
N LEU A 32 -44.39 -38.55 -11.54
CA LEU A 32 -43.41 -39.31 -10.77
C LEU A 32 -44.10 -40.48 -10.00
N LEU A 33 -45.30 -40.21 -9.44
CA LEU A 33 -46.07 -41.26 -8.75
C LEU A 33 -46.61 -42.34 -9.70
N ARG A 34 -46.96 -42.02 -10.94
CA ARG A 34 -47.41 -42.98 -11.96
C ARG A 34 -46.29 -43.82 -12.54
N LEU A 35 -45.04 -43.37 -12.49
CA LEU A 35 -43.86 -44.10 -12.95
C LEU A 35 -43.37 -45.17 -11.96
N ILE A 36 -44.02 -45.23 -10.76
CA ILE A 36 -43.72 -46.29 -9.80
C ILE A 36 -44.26 -47.61 -10.39
N PRO A 37 -43.42 -48.61 -10.63
CA PRO A 37 -43.90 -49.93 -10.99
C PRO A 37 -44.77 -50.47 -9.84
N VAL A 38 -46.02 -50.79 -10.09
CA VAL A 38 -46.83 -51.56 -9.17
C VAL A 38 -46.07 -52.86 -8.90
N ALA A 39 -45.52 -52.99 -7.72
CA ALA A 39 -44.76 -54.16 -7.30
C ALA A 39 -45.71 -55.40 -7.39
N GLY A 40 -45.57 -56.18 -8.45
CA GLY A 40 -46.29 -57.39 -8.58
C GLY A 40 -46.61 -57.87 -9.98
N ARG A 41 -45.69 -57.78 -10.96
CA ARG A 41 -45.69 -58.74 -12.15
C ARG A 41 -44.39 -58.56 -12.95
N SER A 42 -43.55 -59.54 -12.78
CA SER A 42 -42.83 -60.40 -13.75
C SER A 42 -42.32 -59.81 -15.08
N GLU A 43 -41.02 -59.93 -15.23
CA GLU A 43 -40.31 -60.32 -16.44
C GLU A 43 -40.19 -59.33 -17.60
N SER A 44 -39.09 -58.60 -17.58
CA SER A 44 -38.29 -58.45 -18.78
C SER A 44 -36.86 -58.00 -18.41
N PRO A 45 -35.78 -58.72 -18.82
CA PRO A 45 -34.43 -58.50 -18.34
C PRO A 45 -33.67 -57.44 -19.14
N MET A 46 -34.31 -56.51 -19.82
CA MET A 46 -33.63 -55.59 -20.73
C MET A 46 -33.82 -54.07 -20.49
N LEU A 47 -34.20 -53.65 -19.28
CA LEU A 47 -34.25 -52.22 -18.91
C LEU A 47 -33.62 -51.98 -17.54
N SER A 48 -32.43 -52.50 -17.37
CA SER A 48 -31.57 -52.23 -16.19
C SER A 48 -30.65 -51.04 -16.36
N ALA A 49 -31.09 -49.98 -17.00
CA ALA A 49 -30.21 -48.83 -17.23
C ALA A 49 -30.53 -47.55 -16.43
N THR A 50 -31.59 -47.55 -15.64
CA THR A 50 -31.79 -46.51 -14.65
C THR A 50 -32.62 -47.05 -13.52
N THR A 51 -31.97 -47.64 -12.51
CA THR A 51 -32.62 -48.13 -11.31
C THR A 51 -33.24 -46.97 -10.53
N MET A 52 -34.49 -46.62 -10.84
CA MET A 52 -35.40 -45.92 -9.94
C MET A 52 -35.84 -46.86 -8.83
N THR A 53 -34.94 -47.45 -8.08
CA THR A 53 -35.23 -48.14 -6.82
C THR A 53 -35.08 -47.14 -5.67
N ALA A 54 -35.79 -46.02 -5.79
CA ALA A 54 -35.99 -45.16 -4.63
C ALA A 54 -36.93 -45.87 -3.67
N GLY A 55 -36.48 -46.10 -2.44
CA GLY A 55 -37.34 -46.66 -1.41
C GLY A 55 -38.58 -45.76 -1.20
N LYS A 56 -39.71 -46.32 -0.78
CA LYS A 56 -40.95 -45.55 -0.53
C LYS A 56 -40.74 -44.23 0.28
N ARG A 57 -39.71 -44.18 1.12
CA ARG A 57 -39.32 -42.97 1.88
C ARG A 57 -38.70 -41.91 0.99
N GLU A 58 -37.80 -42.24 0.09
CA GLU A 58 -37.16 -41.28 -0.81
C GLU A 58 -38.15 -40.64 -1.78
N LEU A 59 -39.07 -41.45 -2.30
CA LEU A 59 -40.10 -40.94 -3.16
C LEU A 59 -41.11 -40.03 -2.43
N LYS A 60 -41.48 -40.41 -1.20
CA LYS A 60 -42.31 -39.53 -0.35
C LYS A 60 -41.62 -38.19 -0.08
N ASP A 61 -40.33 -38.23 0.21
CA ASP A 61 -39.57 -36.97 0.46
C ASP A 61 -39.47 -36.11 -0.81
N ARG A 62 -39.29 -36.70 -2.00
CA ARG A 62 -39.29 -35.97 -3.28
C ARG A 62 -40.64 -35.32 -3.55
N VAL A 63 -41.73 -36.09 -3.48
CA VAL A 63 -43.09 -35.57 -3.69
C VAL A 63 -43.46 -34.48 -2.67
N THR A 64 -43.08 -34.68 -1.41
CA THR A 64 -43.33 -33.68 -0.37
C THR A 64 -42.59 -32.38 -0.68
N ARG A 65 -41.30 -32.45 -1.08
CA ARG A 65 -40.53 -31.24 -1.45
C ARG A 65 -41.06 -30.57 -2.71
N ILE A 66 -41.56 -31.33 -3.68
CA ILE A 66 -42.19 -30.77 -4.88
C ILE A 66 -43.49 -30.04 -4.49
N ALA A 67 -44.26 -30.56 -3.53
CA ALA A 67 -45.50 -29.93 -3.03
C ALA A 67 -45.26 -28.75 -2.13
N GLU A 68 -44.14 -28.73 -1.36
CA GLU A 68 -43.76 -27.64 -0.49
C GLU A 68 -43.12 -26.51 -1.30
N ASN A 69 -43.83 -25.39 -1.47
CA ASN A 69 -43.34 -24.21 -2.14
C ASN A 69 -42.29 -23.47 -1.23
N ARG A 70 -40.98 -23.81 -1.38
CA ARG A 70 -39.90 -23.23 -0.60
C ARG A 70 -39.46 -21.84 -1.12
N ARG A 71 -40.38 -20.87 -1.17
CA ARG A 71 -39.98 -19.44 -1.29
C ARG A 71 -39.25 -18.93 -0.05
N THR A 72 -39.34 -19.65 1.08
CA THR A 72 -38.75 -19.28 2.37
C THR A 72 -37.20 -19.37 2.40
N VAL A 73 -36.57 -20.23 1.61
CA VAL A 73 -35.11 -20.39 1.61
C VAL A 73 -34.42 -19.16 1.02
N GLY A 74 -34.97 -18.58 -0.05
CA GLY A 74 -34.44 -17.35 -0.66
C GLY A 74 -34.50 -16.15 0.28
N VAL A 75 -35.66 -15.99 0.99
CA VAL A 75 -35.85 -14.90 1.96
C VAL A 75 -34.95 -15.08 3.19
N ALA A 76 -34.77 -16.31 3.68
CA ALA A 76 -33.90 -16.60 4.79
C ALA A 76 -32.42 -16.38 4.41
N LEU A 77 -31.99 -16.79 3.20
CA LEU A 77 -30.65 -16.54 2.71
C LEU A 77 -30.38 -15.03 2.53
N LEU A 78 -31.34 -14.29 1.99
CA LEU A 78 -31.25 -12.85 1.84
C LEU A 78 -31.15 -12.17 3.22
N ALA A 79 -31.91 -12.59 4.21
CA ALA A 79 -31.86 -12.07 5.56
C ALA A 79 -30.51 -12.36 6.24
N VAL A 80 -29.92 -13.54 6.05
CA VAL A 80 -28.60 -13.89 6.57
C VAL A 80 -27.52 -13.09 5.87
N MET A 81 -27.58 -12.91 4.55
CA MET A 81 -26.62 -12.10 3.79
C MET A 81 -26.70 -10.63 4.17
N THR A 82 -27.89 -10.07 4.36
CA THR A 82 -28.06 -8.69 4.83
C THR A 82 -27.59 -8.50 6.26
N ALA A 83 -27.85 -9.46 7.15
CA ALA A 83 -27.34 -9.43 8.53
C ALA A 83 -25.81 -9.53 8.57
N ALA A 84 -25.21 -10.41 7.77
CA ALA A 84 -23.76 -10.53 7.64
C ALA A 84 -23.14 -9.26 7.05
N ALA A 85 -23.74 -8.67 6.01
CA ALA A 85 -23.30 -7.39 5.45
C ALA A 85 -23.42 -6.24 6.46
N LEU A 86 -24.47 -6.22 7.29
CA LEU A 86 -24.65 -5.22 8.35
C LEU A 86 -23.60 -5.39 9.45
N VAL A 87 -23.33 -6.61 9.88
CA VAL A 87 -22.26 -6.91 10.85
C VAL A 87 -20.90 -6.53 10.27
N CYS A 88 -20.60 -6.87 9.03
CA CYS A 88 -19.40 -6.42 8.35
C CYS A 88 -19.34 -4.89 8.27
N ALA A 89 -20.41 -4.21 7.85
CA ALA A 89 -20.45 -2.76 7.82
C ALA A 89 -20.21 -2.13 9.21
N LEU A 90 -20.81 -2.68 10.27
CA LEU A 90 -20.63 -2.19 11.64
C LEU A 90 -19.26 -2.49 12.22
N THR A 91 -18.61 -3.60 11.80
CA THR A 91 -17.25 -3.94 12.23
C THR A 91 -16.18 -3.23 11.39
N PHE A 92 -16.45 -2.94 10.11
CA PHE A 92 -15.56 -2.19 9.20
C PHE A 92 -15.86 -0.69 9.16
N THR A 93 -16.94 -0.16 9.75
CA THR A 93 -16.99 1.26 10.12
C THR A 93 -16.03 1.47 11.27
N GLY A 94 -14.74 1.41 10.92
CA GLY A 94 -13.64 1.43 11.85
C GLY A 94 -13.80 2.58 12.82
N ALA A 95 -13.64 2.30 14.09
CA ALA A 95 -13.34 3.34 15.06
C ALA A 95 -12.27 4.22 14.40
N LYS A 96 -12.57 5.50 14.14
CA LYS A 96 -11.56 6.45 13.66
C LYS A 96 -10.36 6.24 14.56
N PRO A 97 -9.17 5.97 14.03
CA PRO A 97 -8.01 5.76 14.87
C PRO A 97 -7.92 6.94 15.83
N SER A 98 -7.80 6.67 17.12
CA SER A 98 -7.73 7.72 18.12
C SER A 98 -6.49 8.55 17.81
N VAL A 99 -6.68 9.82 17.47
CA VAL A 99 -5.58 10.76 17.28
C VAL A 99 -5.11 11.20 18.66
N ARG A 100 -3.81 10.99 18.95
CA ARG A 100 -3.21 11.52 20.17
C ARG A 100 -2.03 12.43 19.84
N PRO A 101 -1.85 13.53 20.57
CA PRO A 101 -0.66 14.36 20.44
C PRO A 101 0.58 13.56 20.89
N LEU A 102 1.73 13.89 20.30
CA LEU A 102 3.03 13.37 20.73
C LEU A 102 3.53 14.19 21.92
N THR A 103 4.27 13.53 22.80
CA THR A 103 4.98 14.18 23.89
C THR A 103 6.25 14.89 23.39
N GLY A 104 6.80 15.82 24.19
CA GLY A 104 8.07 16.48 23.84
C GLY A 104 9.24 15.50 23.70
N GLU A 105 9.23 14.42 24.49
CA GLU A 105 10.24 13.36 24.40
C GLU A 105 10.12 12.58 23.08
N GLU A 106 8.90 12.23 22.64
CA GLU A 106 8.67 11.58 21.37
C GLU A 106 9.09 12.48 20.19
N LEU A 107 8.76 13.78 20.23
CA LEU A 107 9.19 14.77 19.22
C LEU A 107 10.71 14.87 19.14
N SER A 108 11.38 14.92 20.28
CA SER A 108 12.85 14.95 20.36
C SER A 108 13.47 13.67 19.82
N GLY A 109 12.85 12.51 20.08
CA GLY A 109 13.29 11.22 19.54
C GLY A 109 13.21 11.16 18.01
N TYR A 110 12.14 11.67 17.42
CA TYR A 110 12.04 11.78 15.95
C TYR A 110 13.07 12.78 15.41
N ALA A 111 13.20 13.96 16.01
CA ALA A 111 14.18 14.96 15.58
C ALA A 111 15.61 14.38 15.62
N LEU A 112 15.95 13.64 16.67
CA LEU A 112 17.25 12.97 16.78
C LEU A 112 17.47 12.00 15.62
N THR A 113 16.48 11.19 15.27
CA THR A 113 16.60 10.23 14.16
C THR A 113 16.79 10.96 12.83
N PHE A 114 16.02 12.02 12.55
CA PHE A 114 16.16 12.80 11.32
C PHE A 114 17.52 13.48 11.19
N ASN A 115 18.10 13.90 12.31
CA ASN A 115 19.36 14.65 12.36
C ASN A 115 20.59 13.74 12.46
N THR A 116 20.40 12.47 12.85
CA THR A 116 21.52 11.52 12.97
C THR A 116 21.97 11.06 11.59
N VAL A 117 23.29 11.04 11.42
CA VAL A 117 23.90 10.52 10.19
C VAL A 117 23.75 8.99 10.16
N ASP A 118 23.02 8.47 9.18
CA ASP A 118 23.00 7.06 8.83
C ASP A 118 24.31 6.71 8.11
N ARG A 119 24.95 5.58 8.44
CA ARG A 119 26.24 5.17 7.93
C ARG A 119 26.18 3.72 7.51
N TRP A 120 26.73 3.44 6.31
CA TRP A 120 26.85 2.06 5.80
C TRP A 120 28.04 1.94 4.86
N GLN A 121 28.35 0.74 4.43
CA GLN A 121 29.31 0.49 3.35
C GLN A 121 28.57 -0.09 2.14
N ASP A 122 28.91 0.40 0.95
CA ASP A 122 28.42 -0.19 -0.30
C ASP A 122 29.14 -1.52 -0.60
N SER A 123 28.74 -2.20 -1.68
CA SER A 123 29.33 -3.49 -2.06
C SER A 123 30.81 -3.40 -2.45
N ALA A 124 31.30 -2.21 -2.81
CA ALA A 124 32.70 -1.95 -3.10
C ALA A 124 33.51 -1.61 -1.84
N GLY A 125 32.86 -1.51 -0.66
CA GLY A 125 33.50 -1.17 0.63
C GLY A 125 33.69 0.32 0.85
N ASN A 126 33.06 1.20 0.06
CA ASN A 126 33.12 2.64 0.29
C ASN A 126 32.20 3.02 1.45
N ASP A 127 32.67 3.92 2.30
CA ASP A 127 31.87 4.49 3.37
C ASP A 127 30.83 5.44 2.79
N CYS A 128 29.57 5.19 3.14
CA CYS A 128 28.42 5.97 2.71
C CYS A 128 27.70 6.59 3.91
N THR A 129 27.16 7.77 3.70
CA THR A 129 26.46 8.52 4.74
C THR A 129 25.25 9.24 4.16
N LEU A 130 24.16 9.29 4.95
CA LEU A 130 23.01 10.14 4.63
C LEU A 130 22.36 10.61 5.92
N ARG A 131 21.86 11.83 5.93
CA ARG A 131 20.99 12.33 7.00
C ARG A 131 19.54 12.26 6.54
N PRO A 132 18.63 11.63 7.27
CA PRO A 132 17.23 11.55 6.87
C PRO A 132 16.54 12.89 6.66
N VAL A 133 17.06 13.96 7.25
CA VAL A 133 16.60 15.33 7.00
C VAL A 133 16.66 15.73 5.51
N GLN A 134 17.49 15.07 4.70
CA GLN A 134 17.56 15.29 3.26
C GLN A 134 16.24 14.96 2.55
N PHE A 135 15.43 14.07 3.09
CA PHE A 135 14.07 13.82 2.57
C PHE A 135 13.08 14.97 2.80
N LEU A 136 13.46 15.96 3.58
CA LEU A 136 12.65 17.15 3.82
C LEU A 136 12.95 18.29 2.84
N THR A 137 13.87 18.11 1.89
CA THR A 137 14.29 19.14 0.93
C THR A 137 13.33 19.34 -0.23
N SER A 138 12.35 18.45 -0.39
CA SER A 138 11.32 18.55 -1.44
C SER A 138 9.94 18.20 -0.90
N VAL A 139 8.90 18.68 -1.59
CA VAL A 139 7.49 18.36 -1.27
C VAL A 139 7.06 17.14 -2.06
N TYR A 140 6.48 16.15 -1.37
CA TYR A 140 5.88 14.97 -1.99
C TYR A 140 4.72 14.46 -1.15
N ASP A 141 3.69 13.93 -1.80
CA ASP A 141 2.51 13.29 -1.20
C ASP A 141 2.60 11.77 -1.22
N ASP A 142 3.50 11.24 -2.04
CA ASP A 142 3.79 9.82 -2.24
C ASP A 142 5.31 9.64 -2.35
N PRO A 143 5.92 8.64 -1.68
CA PRO A 143 7.35 8.34 -1.80
C PRO A 143 7.84 8.12 -3.24
N MET A 144 6.98 7.66 -4.15
CA MET A 144 7.31 7.54 -5.57
C MET A 144 7.70 8.87 -6.21
N LYS A 145 7.22 10.00 -5.67
CA LYS A 145 7.41 11.36 -6.21
C LYS A 145 8.48 12.17 -5.50
N ILE A 146 9.37 11.53 -4.77
CA ILE A 146 10.51 12.22 -4.15
C ILE A 146 11.39 12.82 -5.25
N ASP A 147 11.78 14.08 -5.05
CA ASP A 147 12.73 14.75 -5.93
C ASP A 147 14.14 14.21 -5.69
N MET A 148 14.65 13.42 -6.63
CA MET A 148 15.93 12.74 -6.52
C MET A 148 17.10 13.73 -6.59
N TYR A 149 16.95 14.85 -7.34
CA TYR A 149 17.99 15.85 -7.41
C TYR A 149 18.20 16.51 -6.04
N HIS A 150 17.13 16.93 -5.38
CA HIS A 150 17.23 17.53 -4.06
C HIS A 150 17.68 16.52 -2.99
N LEU A 151 17.20 15.27 -3.05
CA LEU A 151 17.59 14.23 -2.11
C LEU A 151 19.08 13.93 -2.18
N PHE A 152 19.62 13.82 -3.38
CA PHE A 152 20.99 13.37 -3.63
C PHE A 152 21.96 14.50 -3.99
N TYR A 153 21.54 15.75 -3.87
CA TYR A 153 22.38 16.93 -4.26
C TYR A 153 23.78 16.91 -3.65
N ASN A 154 23.90 16.58 -2.37
CA ASN A 154 25.20 16.48 -1.68
C ASN A 154 25.84 15.10 -1.77
N GLY A 155 25.26 14.17 -2.55
CA GLY A 155 25.72 12.79 -2.62
C GLY A 155 25.44 11.98 -1.36
N VAL A 156 25.98 10.78 -1.32
CA VAL A 156 25.86 9.82 -0.20
C VAL A 156 27.22 9.31 0.29
N SER A 157 28.31 9.81 -0.29
CA SER A 157 29.66 9.43 0.12
C SER A 157 30.59 10.63 0.01
N PRO A 158 31.15 11.08 1.15
CA PRO A 158 32.01 12.29 1.17
C PRO A 158 33.33 12.09 0.43
N GLU A 159 33.76 10.86 0.20
CA GLU A 159 35.07 10.52 -0.37
C GLU A 159 34.99 9.39 -1.39
N GLN A 160 34.03 9.45 -2.31
CA GLN A 160 34.00 8.44 -3.38
C GLN A 160 35.16 8.65 -4.35
N PRO A 161 36.02 7.65 -4.54
CA PRO A 161 37.12 7.78 -5.49
C PRO A 161 36.56 7.78 -6.91
N ILE A 162 36.71 8.91 -7.60
CA ILE A 162 36.39 9.04 -9.03
C ILE A 162 37.73 9.03 -9.76
N SER A 163 37.96 8.04 -10.60
CA SER A 163 39.22 7.97 -11.36
C SER A 163 39.28 9.08 -12.42
N ALA A 164 40.50 9.45 -12.81
CA ALA A 164 40.68 10.42 -13.89
C ALA A 164 40.05 9.94 -15.22
N ALA A 165 40.10 8.63 -15.48
CA ALA A 165 39.48 8.05 -16.67
C ALA A 165 37.93 8.15 -16.62
N GLU A 166 37.32 7.92 -15.46
CA GLU A 166 35.91 8.04 -15.24
C GLU A 166 35.42 9.50 -15.39
N ARG A 167 36.18 10.45 -14.81
CA ARG A 167 35.88 11.90 -14.97
C ARG A 167 36.00 12.32 -16.44
N GLN A 168 37.05 11.85 -17.16
CA GLN A 168 37.25 12.15 -18.57
C GLN A 168 36.08 11.59 -19.42
N GLU A 169 35.68 10.33 -19.18
CA GLU A 169 34.53 9.73 -19.89
C GLU A 169 33.25 10.54 -19.66
N LEU A 170 33.00 10.99 -18.43
CA LEU A 170 31.86 11.83 -18.08
C LEU A 170 31.88 13.16 -18.84
N VAL A 171 33.02 13.85 -18.84
CA VAL A 171 33.23 15.13 -19.51
C VAL A 171 33.01 14.99 -21.02
N ASP A 172 33.62 13.97 -21.63
CA ASP A 172 33.52 13.75 -23.07
C ASP A 172 32.12 13.33 -23.52
N THR A 173 31.41 12.53 -22.68
CA THR A 173 30.11 11.94 -23.06
C THR A 173 28.95 12.85 -22.74
N CYS A 174 29.00 13.55 -21.61
CA CYS A 174 27.83 14.25 -21.07
C CYS A 174 28.00 15.78 -21.04
N TYR A 175 29.23 16.31 -21.17
CA TYR A 175 29.51 17.75 -21.04
C TYR A 175 30.27 18.34 -22.23
N ASP A 176 30.25 17.69 -23.40
CA ASP A 176 30.88 18.17 -24.64
C ASP A 176 32.35 18.56 -24.48
N GLY A 177 33.07 17.85 -23.60
CA GLY A 177 34.49 18.12 -23.32
C GLY A 177 34.76 19.27 -22.33
N TYR A 178 33.71 19.87 -21.75
CA TYR A 178 33.86 20.92 -20.76
C TYR A 178 33.93 20.37 -19.33
N ASP A 179 35.08 20.51 -18.67
CA ASP A 179 35.26 20.21 -17.24
C ASP A 179 35.24 21.51 -16.44
N PRO A 180 34.20 21.73 -15.58
CA PRO A 180 34.13 22.96 -14.77
C PRO A 180 35.18 23.02 -13.65
N GLU A 181 36.01 22.01 -13.46
CA GLU A 181 37.06 21.93 -12.41
C GLU A 181 36.50 22.12 -10.97
N VAL A 182 35.25 21.77 -10.73
CA VAL A 182 34.61 21.76 -9.42
C VAL A 182 34.45 20.35 -8.89
N ASP A 183 34.01 20.22 -7.66
CA ASP A 183 33.73 18.92 -7.04
C ASP A 183 32.71 18.14 -7.84
N LEU A 184 32.92 16.84 -7.92
CA LEU A 184 32.03 15.92 -8.63
C LEU A 184 31.40 14.94 -7.65
N ILE A 185 30.09 15.00 -7.57
CA ILE A 185 29.30 14.01 -6.83
C ILE A 185 29.07 12.79 -7.70
N LYS A 186 29.22 11.62 -7.11
CA LYS A 186 28.88 10.33 -7.71
C LYS A 186 27.92 9.59 -6.80
N ILE A 187 26.91 8.99 -7.39
CA ILE A 187 25.94 8.14 -6.69
C ILE A 187 25.74 6.89 -7.56
N THR A 188 26.10 5.71 -7.05
CA THR A 188 25.79 4.48 -7.76
C THR A 188 24.31 4.13 -7.64
N ALA A 189 23.78 3.35 -8.59
CA ALA A 189 22.40 2.86 -8.51
C ALA A 189 22.15 2.05 -7.22
N GLU A 190 23.12 1.23 -6.80
CA GLU A 190 23.10 0.49 -5.53
C GLU A 190 22.96 1.42 -4.32
N GLN A 191 23.70 2.52 -4.29
CA GLN A 191 23.64 3.49 -3.18
C GLN A 191 22.31 4.21 -3.13
N ALA A 192 21.76 4.59 -4.29
CA ALA A 192 20.43 5.19 -4.39
C ALA A 192 19.34 4.21 -3.90
N ASP A 193 19.41 2.96 -4.35
CA ASP A 193 18.49 1.90 -3.90
C ASP A 193 18.60 1.65 -2.39
N HIS A 194 19.82 1.60 -1.84
CA HIS A 194 20.01 1.43 -0.40
C HIS A 194 19.28 2.53 0.41
N VAL A 195 19.47 3.78 0.02
CA VAL A 195 18.83 4.92 0.68
C VAL A 195 17.31 4.85 0.59
N LEU A 196 16.78 4.62 -0.59
CA LEU A 196 15.34 4.58 -0.83
C LEU A 196 14.68 3.38 -0.13
N MET A 197 15.25 2.18 -0.25
CA MET A 197 14.75 1.00 0.47
C MET A 197 14.78 1.19 1.98
N ARG A 198 15.84 1.80 2.51
CA ARG A 198 16.00 2.03 3.95
C ARG A 198 14.94 2.97 4.53
N TRP A 199 14.62 4.06 3.83
CA TRP A 199 13.82 5.16 4.37
C TRP A 199 12.39 5.23 3.81
N VAL A 200 12.11 4.68 2.63
CA VAL A 200 10.78 4.73 1.99
C VAL A 200 10.26 3.37 1.52
N ASP A 201 11.08 2.31 1.61
CA ASP A 201 10.74 0.93 1.22
C ASP A 201 10.38 0.79 -0.28
N LEU A 202 11.09 1.53 -1.12
CA LEU A 202 10.95 1.51 -2.58
C LEU A 202 12.34 1.56 -3.23
N PRO A 203 12.65 0.72 -4.23
CA PRO A 203 13.85 0.88 -5.03
C PRO A 203 13.69 2.05 -6.02
N LEU A 204 14.80 2.61 -6.52
CA LEU A 204 14.79 3.70 -7.49
C LEU A 204 13.91 3.38 -8.73
N ALA A 205 13.98 2.15 -9.20
CA ALA A 205 13.21 1.70 -10.37
C ALA A 205 11.69 1.71 -10.17
N GLU A 206 11.19 1.72 -8.93
CA GLU A 206 9.76 1.81 -8.60
C GLU A 206 9.30 3.23 -8.27
N THR A 207 10.21 4.21 -8.30
CA THR A 207 9.89 5.63 -8.15
C THR A 207 9.67 6.29 -9.51
N ASP A 208 9.07 7.47 -9.52
CA ASP A 208 8.96 8.31 -10.73
C ASP A 208 10.31 8.91 -11.18
N ALA A 209 11.38 8.68 -10.40
CA ALA A 209 12.73 9.20 -10.61
C ALA A 209 12.76 10.71 -10.94
N LEU A 210 11.90 11.48 -10.25
CA LEU A 210 11.76 12.91 -10.53
C LEU A 210 13.09 13.63 -10.42
N ASN A 211 13.41 14.42 -11.45
CA ASN A 211 14.64 15.20 -11.58
C ASN A 211 15.94 14.38 -11.54
N MET A 212 15.87 13.05 -11.64
CA MET A 212 17.06 12.20 -11.76
C MET A 212 17.83 12.51 -13.08
N GLY A 213 17.14 12.95 -14.12
CA GLY A 213 17.73 13.41 -15.37
C GLY A 213 18.61 14.67 -15.25
N SER A 214 18.65 15.33 -14.08
CA SER A 214 19.60 16.40 -13.79
C SER A 214 21.00 15.89 -13.46
N PHE A 215 21.13 14.58 -13.23
CA PHE A 215 22.42 13.89 -13.12
C PHE A 215 22.79 13.27 -14.46
N ALA A 216 24.06 13.34 -14.82
CA ALA A 216 24.60 12.59 -15.93
C ALA A 216 24.75 11.11 -15.53
N TYR A 217 24.36 10.18 -16.38
CA TYR A 217 24.47 8.74 -16.09
C TYR A 217 25.51 8.08 -16.98
N LEU A 218 26.47 7.39 -16.37
CA LEU A 218 27.44 6.56 -17.07
C LEU A 218 27.16 5.07 -16.84
N ALA A 219 26.72 4.38 -17.90
CA ALA A 219 26.35 2.97 -17.84
C ALA A 219 27.52 2.05 -17.46
N ASN A 220 28.76 2.40 -17.84
CA ASN A 220 29.96 1.61 -17.52
C ASN A 220 30.22 1.52 -16.01
N TYR A 221 29.71 2.48 -15.24
CA TYR A 221 29.91 2.58 -13.79
C TYR A 221 28.61 2.38 -13.00
N ASP A 222 27.49 2.22 -13.71
CA ASP A 222 26.14 2.18 -13.12
C ASP A 222 25.94 3.28 -12.07
N ALA A 223 26.29 4.53 -12.46
CA ALA A 223 26.35 5.65 -11.56
C ALA A 223 25.87 6.96 -12.19
N TYR A 224 25.37 7.81 -11.34
CA TYR A 224 24.86 9.16 -11.62
C TYR A 224 25.87 10.18 -11.13
N TYR A 225 26.06 11.27 -11.89
CA TYR A 225 27.07 12.29 -11.63
C TYR A 225 26.50 13.68 -11.70
N HIS A 226 26.98 14.54 -10.82
CA HIS A 226 26.61 15.95 -10.80
C HIS A 226 27.81 16.79 -10.39
N PHE A 227 28.13 17.82 -11.19
CA PHE A 227 29.12 18.82 -10.81
C PHE A 227 28.51 19.77 -9.76
N HIS A 228 29.24 19.94 -8.66
CA HIS A 228 28.75 20.53 -7.44
C HIS A 228 29.62 21.70 -7.00
N GLY A 229 29.12 22.93 -7.15
CA GLY A 229 29.90 24.15 -6.88
C GLY A 229 29.94 24.58 -5.42
N ASP A 230 28.97 24.14 -4.61
CA ASP A 230 28.85 24.48 -3.19
C ASP A 230 28.12 23.38 -2.43
N THR A 231 28.26 23.35 -1.12
CA THR A 231 27.58 22.37 -0.26
C THR A 231 26.32 22.97 0.33
N ASN A 232 25.16 22.45 -0.02
CA ASN A 232 23.91 22.75 0.66
C ASN A 232 23.88 22.09 2.04
N ALA A 233 24.48 22.76 3.02
CA ALA A 233 24.48 22.29 4.40
C ALA A 233 23.08 22.40 4.99
N LEU A 234 22.40 21.27 5.14
CA LEU A 234 21.14 21.21 5.88
C LEU A 234 21.43 21.30 7.37
N GLY A 235 20.70 22.20 8.05
CA GLY A 235 20.65 22.29 9.49
C GLY A 235 19.89 21.12 10.13
N ASP A 236 19.74 21.18 11.43
CA ASP A 236 18.94 20.20 12.18
C ASP A 236 17.47 20.56 12.14
N VAL A 237 16.60 19.58 11.92
CA VAL A 237 15.15 19.77 12.03
C VAL A 237 14.72 19.69 13.47
N CYS A 238 13.78 20.57 13.85
CA CYS A 238 13.06 20.54 15.11
C CYS A 238 11.57 20.34 14.82
N PHE A 239 10.92 19.43 15.53
CA PHE A 239 9.47 19.24 15.43
C PHE A 239 8.76 19.97 16.58
N TYR A 240 7.83 20.84 16.23
CA TYR A 240 7.10 21.70 17.19
C TYR A 240 5.83 21.05 17.70
N ALA A 241 5.24 20.19 16.90
CA ALA A 241 4.05 19.43 17.22
C ALA A 241 4.08 18.12 16.46
N GLY A 242 3.28 17.17 16.92
CA GLY A 242 3.09 15.91 16.22
C GLY A 242 1.88 15.16 16.76
N GLU A 243 1.35 14.27 15.94
CA GLU A 243 0.21 13.44 16.30
C GLU A 243 0.39 12.03 15.77
N ARG A 244 -0.13 11.07 16.53
CA ARG A 244 -0.21 9.66 16.12
C ARG A 244 -1.65 9.29 15.84
N SER A 245 -1.90 8.72 14.67
CA SER A 245 -3.19 8.20 14.26
C SER A 245 -3.04 6.75 13.76
N GLY A 246 -3.36 5.78 14.60
CA GLY A 246 -3.05 4.37 14.33
C GLY A 246 -1.54 4.15 14.22
N ASP A 247 -1.09 3.57 13.09
CA ASP A 247 0.32 3.29 12.82
C ASP A 247 1.06 4.47 12.20
N THR A 248 0.38 5.59 11.92
CA THR A 248 0.94 6.75 11.26
C THR A 248 1.27 7.84 12.28
N VAL A 249 2.40 8.49 12.08
CA VAL A 249 2.83 9.67 12.84
C VAL A 249 3.01 10.84 11.89
N THR A 250 2.39 11.97 12.22
CA THR A 250 2.56 13.25 11.52
C THR A 250 3.35 14.19 12.41
N LEU A 251 4.41 14.77 11.88
CA LEU A 251 5.32 15.69 12.58
C LEU A 251 5.30 17.04 11.87
N TYR A 252 5.19 18.13 12.63
CA TYR A 252 5.09 19.49 12.11
C TYR A 252 6.38 20.28 12.38
N TYR A 253 6.91 20.96 11.36
CA TYR A 253 8.16 21.70 11.44
C TYR A 253 8.15 22.94 10.54
N GLN A 254 9.16 23.79 10.69
CA GLN A 254 9.42 24.94 9.83
C GLN A 254 10.62 24.64 8.93
N PRO A 255 10.44 24.56 7.58
CA PRO A 255 11.50 24.17 6.65
C PRO A 255 12.75 25.06 6.71
N GLU A 256 12.57 26.36 6.90
CA GLU A 256 13.69 27.31 6.95
C GLU A 256 14.71 26.99 8.04
N GLN A 257 14.29 26.37 9.15
CA GLN A 257 15.19 26.07 10.27
C GLN A 257 16.18 24.95 9.96
N CYS A 258 15.83 24.03 9.09
CA CYS A 258 16.76 23.01 8.61
C CYS A 258 17.39 23.37 7.24
N GLY A 259 17.18 24.58 6.75
CA GLY A 259 17.72 25.03 5.47
C GLY A 259 16.98 24.49 4.24
N ALA A 260 15.82 23.83 4.44
CA ALA A 260 15.00 23.35 3.35
C ALA A 260 14.18 24.50 2.75
N GLN A 261 14.39 24.77 1.46
CA GLN A 261 13.66 25.80 0.71
C GLN A 261 12.53 25.14 -0.08
N LEU A 262 11.40 24.85 0.58
CA LEU A 262 10.26 24.18 -0.06
C LEU A 262 9.41 25.10 -0.94
N VAL A 263 9.49 26.40 -0.73
CA VAL A 263 8.83 27.45 -1.52
C VAL A 263 9.72 28.69 -1.57
N ASP A 264 9.62 29.41 -2.67
CA ASP A 264 10.26 30.74 -2.75
C ASP A 264 9.43 31.72 -1.91
N THR A 265 9.85 31.93 -0.66
CA THR A 265 9.25 32.87 0.27
C THR A 265 9.92 34.24 0.23
N ALA A 266 10.83 34.48 -0.70
CA ALA A 266 11.56 35.74 -0.81
C ALA A 266 10.59 36.94 -0.88
N GLY A 267 10.39 37.58 0.26
CA GLY A 267 9.60 38.80 0.39
C GLY A 267 8.18 38.67 0.96
N SER A 268 7.67 37.48 1.27
CA SER A 268 6.30 37.32 1.82
C SER A 268 6.21 37.60 3.32
N GLY A 269 7.29 37.39 4.07
CA GLY A 269 7.29 37.50 5.54
C GLY A 269 6.37 36.51 6.26
N GLU A 270 5.78 35.56 5.52
CA GLU A 270 4.89 34.54 6.09
C GLU A 270 5.69 33.36 6.62
N GLU A 271 5.32 32.87 7.80
CA GLU A 271 5.88 31.63 8.36
C GLU A 271 5.42 30.43 7.51
N VAL A 272 6.36 29.72 6.90
CA VAL A 272 6.08 28.48 6.18
C VAL A 272 6.08 27.30 7.15
N TRP A 273 5.04 26.50 7.09
CA TRP A 273 4.91 25.26 7.85
C TRP A 273 4.85 24.06 6.93
N ALA A 274 5.48 22.99 7.37
CA ALA A 274 5.40 21.69 6.69
C ALA A 274 5.09 20.59 7.69
N LYS A 275 4.59 19.49 7.15
CA LYS A 275 4.35 18.25 7.88
C LYS A 275 5.01 17.09 7.15
N VAL A 276 5.71 16.27 7.90
CA VAL A 276 6.21 14.99 7.42
C VAL A 276 5.41 13.85 8.05
N THR A 277 5.03 12.88 7.24
CA THR A 277 4.30 11.69 7.69
C THR A 277 5.22 10.48 7.65
N VAL A 278 5.28 9.75 8.76
CA VAL A 278 6.12 8.56 8.90
C VAL A 278 5.33 7.39 9.47
N VAL A 279 5.78 6.17 9.19
CA VAL A 279 5.27 4.93 9.77
C VAL A 279 6.39 4.29 10.59
N PRO A 280 6.28 4.27 11.93
CA PRO A 280 7.25 3.61 12.79
C PRO A 280 7.40 2.12 12.46
N GLN A 281 8.61 1.61 12.55
CA GLN A 281 8.92 0.21 12.25
C GLN A 281 9.09 -0.61 13.52
N PRO A 282 8.69 -1.90 13.55
CA PRO A 282 8.76 -2.75 14.73
C PRO A 282 10.18 -2.93 15.31
N GLY A 283 11.20 -2.78 14.46
CA GLY A 283 12.62 -2.88 14.82
C GLY A 283 13.26 -1.57 15.25
N GLY A 284 12.48 -0.50 15.37
CA GLY A 284 12.96 0.86 15.58
C GLY A 284 13.18 1.62 14.27
N GLY A 285 13.21 2.97 14.35
CA GLY A 285 13.20 3.84 13.19
C GLY A 285 11.80 3.98 12.58
N PHE A 286 11.75 4.48 11.35
CA PHE A 286 10.50 4.73 10.64
C PHE A 286 10.73 4.70 9.12
N GLN A 287 9.63 4.63 8.36
CA GLN A 287 9.59 4.89 6.93
C GLN A 287 8.83 6.18 6.65
N LEU A 288 9.35 6.99 5.74
CA LEU A 288 8.70 8.23 5.29
C LEU A 288 7.58 7.90 4.29
N ARG A 289 6.50 8.67 4.36
CA ARG A 289 5.35 8.54 3.46
C ARG A 289 5.03 9.81 2.69
N SER A 290 5.21 10.97 3.31
CA SER A 290 4.99 12.24 2.64
C SER A 290 5.72 13.37 3.34
N ASN A 291 6.02 14.44 2.60
CA ASN A 291 6.47 15.73 3.12
C ASN A 291 5.70 16.83 2.40
N GLN A 292 4.84 17.55 3.10
CA GLN A 292 3.88 18.47 2.50
C GLN A 292 3.84 19.81 3.23
N LEU A 293 3.61 20.88 2.48
CA LEU A 293 3.26 22.17 3.08
C LEU A 293 1.91 22.07 3.81
N CYS A 294 1.78 22.80 4.88
CA CYS A 294 0.55 22.86 5.66
C CYS A 294 0.34 24.22 6.31
N ALA A 295 -0.86 24.45 6.82
CA ALA A 295 -1.11 25.55 7.73
C ALA A 295 -0.41 25.29 9.08
N ARG A 296 -0.19 26.36 9.84
CA ARG A 296 0.31 26.25 11.21
C ARG A 296 -0.60 25.33 12.03
N PRO A 297 -0.05 24.33 12.75
CA PRO A 297 -0.87 23.36 13.50
C PRO A 297 -1.61 24.03 14.68
N ASP A 298 -2.89 23.67 14.84
CA ASP A 298 -3.77 24.22 15.89
C ASP A 298 -3.25 23.96 17.32
N ALA A 299 -2.52 22.87 17.53
CA ALA A 299 -1.87 22.55 18.80
C ALA A 299 -0.92 23.66 19.30
N LEU A 300 -0.33 24.43 18.38
CA LEU A 300 0.53 25.57 18.69
C LEU A 300 -0.24 26.88 18.87
N LEU A 301 -1.48 26.95 18.36
CA LEU A 301 -2.36 28.12 18.56
C LEU A 301 -2.93 28.12 19.99
N SER A 302 -3.24 26.96 20.54
CA SER A 302 -3.82 26.83 21.88
C SER A 302 -2.80 27.07 23.01
N SER A 303 -1.51 26.84 22.79
CA SER A 303 -0.48 27.10 23.82
C SER A 303 -0.22 28.58 24.12
N ARG A 304 -0.50 29.50 23.17
CA ARG A 304 -0.40 30.93 23.38
C ARG A 304 -1.54 31.52 24.21
N LEU A 305 -2.69 30.85 24.28
CA LEU A 305 -3.84 31.30 25.09
C LEU A 305 -3.70 30.97 26.59
N LEU A 306 -2.75 30.11 26.96
CA LEU A 306 -2.50 29.71 28.36
C LEU A 306 -1.34 30.49 29.02
N THR A 307 -0.64 31.32 28.27
CA THR A 307 0.50 32.13 28.77
C THR A 307 0.28 33.66 28.69
N GLY A 308 -0.97 34.09 28.45
CA GLY A 308 -1.38 35.50 28.44
C GLY A 308 -2.13 35.92 29.70
#